data_afa857d586e9672f6dd5dde502e5686b
#
_entry.id   afa857d586e9672f6dd5dde502e5686b
#
_cell.length_a   1.000
_cell.length_b   1.000
_cell.length_c   1.000
_cell.angle_alpha   90.00
_cell.angle_beta   90.00
_cell.angle_gamma   90.00
#
_symmetry.space_group_name_H-M   'P 1'
#
loop_
_entity.id
_entity.type
_entity.pdbx_description
1 polymer ?
#
loop_
_entity_poly.entity_id
_entity_poly.type
_entity_poly.pdbx_seq_one_letter_code
_entity_poly.pdbx_strand_id
1 'polypeptide(L)'
;RDVERSRGLGDVYKRQDYVNHVERYIEATKIDTENGNTKSANITTENLKTFVDKVIENRPLHIESVWNGSGSARSAWEGLFAHTSEFYVYFSDGRKHLVWIPSHPHENGKITTLTKDLISTLISPIDLCLKQINYKYHPYVTAIKSKPFLLLAGISGTGKSRIVRELARACWDKDSDEFNAQKPINYEMIQVKPNWHDSSELIGYISRISGQPVFIAGDFLKFIVKAWEYPEIPYFLCLDEMNLAPVEQYFAEYLSVIETRKKNKEGKIVTDALIKPEYKNERYENTKELKPAQWYENLVDTLLAGCSDTNIWALRKQFLSEGISIPQNLIVVGTVNMDETTFSFSRKVLDRAMTIEMNEVDLYSGLTEQHEQIGKLGKEELIGTAVEGVDVYEDNKDVCDKALTYLQAVNNALDTSFKIAYRTRNDFLLYVVNNLPYNKDEQGNDLSEDFVIARALDEITSMKILSRIEGDNTKVTDPFLDNLKTTIEEGLKSIYEDFKTEDSVSLLKLKEMKQKLVSGYTSFWS
;
A
#
# COMPACT_ATOMS: atom_id res chain seq x y z
N ARG A 1 6.60 -38.16 -4.44
CA ARG A 1 6.26 -38.97 -3.23
C ARG A 1 4.87 -39.53 -3.46
N ASP A 2 4.71 -40.83 -3.39
CA ASP A 2 3.43 -41.51 -3.48
C ASP A 2 2.58 -41.12 -2.28
N VAL A 3 1.38 -40.55 -2.54
CA VAL A 3 0.39 -40.36 -1.50
C VAL A 3 -0.29 -41.70 -1.29
N GLU A 4 -0.15 -42.26 -0.08
CA GLU A 4 -0.75 -43.52 0.31
C GLU A 4 -2.27 -43.52 0.11
N ARG A 5 -2.79 -44.67 -0.25
CA ARG A 5 -4.21 -44.92 -0.54
C ARG A 5 -5.09 -44.65 0.67
N SER A 6 -5.94 -43.62 0.63
CA SER A 6 -7.08 -43.56 1.54
C SER A 6 -8.23 -44.41 0.98
N ARG A 7 -8.53 -45.54 1.64
CA ARG A 7 -9.72 -46.35 1.34
C ARG A 7 -10.94 -45.68 1.97
N GLY A 8 -11.84 -45.15 1.16
CA GLY A 8 -13.13 -44.76 1.72
C GLY A 8 -14.06 -43.84 0.93
N LEU A 9 -13.66 -43.27 -0.18
CA LEU A 9 -14.57 -42.53 -1.09
C LEU A 9 -14.06 -42.73 -2.51
N GLY A 10 -14.85 -43.29 -3.37
CA GLY A 10 -14.69 -43.79 -4.73
C GLY A 10 -13.64 -43.21 -5.70
N ASP A 11 -12.80 -42.28 -5.30
CA ASP A 11 -11.79 -41.66 -6.15
C ASP A 11 -10.42 -41.69 -5.49
N VAL A 12 -9.45 -42.36 -6.11
CA VAL A 12 -8.06 -42.39 -5.70
C VAL A 12 -7.28 -41.39 -6.56
N TYR A 13 -6.54 -40.48 -5.94
CA TYR A 13 -5.70 -39.52 -6.63
C TYR A 13 -4.24 -39.94 -6.58
N LYS A 14 -3.57 -39.89 -7.70
CA LYS A 14 -2.13 -40.11 -7.80
C LYS A 14 -1.45 -38.83 -8.28
N ARG A 15 -0.52 -38.32 -7.49
CA ARG A 15 0.34 -37.17 -7.85
C ARG A 15 1.60 -37.69 -8.51
N GLN A 16 1.98 -37.08 -9.61
CA GLN A 16 3.25 -37.29 -10.27
C GLN A 16 3.88 -35.95 -10.61
N ASP A 17 5.04 -35.67 -10.08
CA ASP A 17 5.78 -34.45 -10.37
C ASP A 17 6.58 -34.67 -11.66
N TYR A 18 6.25 -33.94 -12.71
CA TYR A 18 7.04 -33.93 -13.93
C TYR A 18 7.86 -32.64 -14.00
N VAL A 19 9.17 -32.77 -13.94
CA VAL A 19 10.11 -31.67 -14.19
C VAL A 19 10.56 -31.79 -15.64
N ASN A 20 9.87 -31.12 -16.54
CA ASN A 20 10.38 -30.92 -17.89
C ASN A 20 11.05 -29.55 -17.97
N HIS A 21 12.19 -29.45 -18.63
CA HIS A 21 13.01 -28.22 -18.66
C HIS A 21 12.34 -26.98 -19.26
N VAL A 22 11.12 -27.08 -19.77
CA VAL A 22 10.39 -26.00 -20.44
C VAL A 22 9.08 -25.61 -19.78
N GLU A 23 8.37 -26.55 -19.10
CA GLU A 23 7.12 -26.26 -18.39
C GLU A 23 7.08 -26.99 -17.05
N ARG A 24 6.88 -26.23 -15.96
CA ARG A 24 6.64 -26.80 -14.63
C ARG A 24 5.14 -26.94 -14.41
N TYR A 25 4.65 -28.18 -14.34
CA TYR A 25 3.28 -28.47 -13.98
C TYR A 25 3.20 -29.66 -13.01
N ILE A 26 2.10 -29.73 -12.28
CA ILE A 26 1.78 -30.84 -11.40
C ILE A 26 0.60 -31.57 -12.06
N GLU A 27 0.73 -32.88 -12.25
CA GLU A 27 -0.33 -33.73 -12.79
C GLU A 27 -1.07 -34.44 -11.66
N ALA A 28 -2.38 -34.29 -11.59
CA ALA A 28 -3.24 -35.05 -10.72
C ALA A 28 -4.04 -36.06 -11.58
N THR A 29 -3.93 -37.33 -11.26
CA THR A 29 -4.66 -38.39 -11.95
C THR A 29 -5.80 -38.90 -11.07
N LYS A 30 -7.03 -38.73 -11.55
CA LYS A 30 -8.23 -39.31 -10.95
C LYS A 30 -8.44 -40.71 -11.49
N ILE A 31 -8.56 -41.71 -10.61
CA ILE A 31 -8.87 -43.09 -10.95
C ILE A 31 -10.33 -43.33 -10.58
N ASP A 32 -11.14 -43.60 -11.58
CA ASP A 32 -12.51 -44.03 -11.37
C ASP A 32 -12.51 -45.50 -10.92
N THR A 33 -12.90 -45.72 -9.67
CA THR A 33 -12.85 -47.06 -9.04
C THR A 33 -13.88 -48.02 -9.58
N GLU A 34 -14.95 -47.56 -10.26
CA GLU A 34 -16.00 -48.42 -10.84
C GLU A 34 -15.60 -48.94 -12.23
N ASN A 35 -14.86 -48.16 -13.02
CA ASN A 35 -14.58 -48.47 -14.42
C ASN A 35 -13.10 -48.54 -14.78
N GLY A 36 -12.20 -48.28 -13.84
CA GLY A 36 -10.76 -48.30 -14.06
C GLY A 36 -10.22 -47.18 -14.99
N ASN A 37 -11.07 -46.26 -15.41
CA ASN A 37 -10.67 -45.17 -16.29
C ASN A 37 -9.90 -44.09 -15.53
N THR A 38 -8.74 -43.71 -16.06
CA THR A 38 -7.91 -42.64 -15.51
C THR A 38 -8.16 -41.33 -16.27
N LYS A 39 -8.40 -40.25 -15.55
CA LYS A 39 -8.43 -38.88 -16.10
C LYS A 39 -7.34 -38.09 -15.43
N SER A 40 -6.39 -37.54 -16.19
CA SER A 40 -5.34 -36.66 -15.68
C SER A 40 -5.73 -35.19 -15.88
N ALA A 41 -5.30 -34.38 -14.93
CA ALA A 41 -5.47 -32.94 -14.94
C ALA A 41 -4.16 -32.27 -14.56
N ASN A 42 -3.68 -31.38 -15.43
CA ASN A 42 -2.45 -30.64 -15.20
C ASN A 42 -2.79 -29.27 -14.60
N ILE A 43 -2.04 -28.88 -13.58
CA ILE A 43 -2.08 -27.51 -13.05
C ILE A 43 -0.75 -26.84 -13.33
N THR A 44 -0.78 -25.65 -13.91
CA THR A 44 0.41 -24.84 -14.06
C THR A 44 0.81 -24.23 -12.71
N THR A 45 2.10 -23.95 -12.52
CA THR A 45 2.59 -23.27 -11.30
C THR A 45 1.92 -21.91 -11.09
N GLU A 46 1.51 -21.22 -12.16
CA GLU A 46 0.80 -19.95 -12.10
C GLU A 46 -0.63 -20.11 -11.57
N ASN A 47 -1.38 -21.12 -12.07
CA ASN A 47 -2.72 -21.42 -11.58
C ASN A 47 -2.70 -21.91 -10.13
N LEU A 48 -1.68 -22.70 -9.75
CA LEU A 48 -1.49 -23.14 -8.37
C LEU A 48 -1.21 -21.95 -7.45
N LYS A 49 -0.34 -21.03 -7.86
CA LYS A 49 -0.05 -19.81 -7.12
C LYS A 49 -1.32 -18.97 -6.93
N THR A 50 -2.06 -18.71 -8.01
CA THR A 50 -3.33 -17.96 -7.95
C THR A 50 -4.35 -18.62 -7.03
N PHE A 51 -4.41 -19.96 -7.01
CA PHE A 51 -5.28 -20.70 -6.09
C PHE A 51 -4.84 -20.54 -4.65
N VAL A 52 -3.56 -20.73 -4.36
CA VAL A 52 -2.98 -20.60 -3.02
C VAL A 52 -3.15 -19.17 -2.50
N ASP A 53 -2.85 -18.17 -3.32
CA ASP A 53 -2.99 -16.76 -2.94
C ASP A 53 -4.44 -16.43 -2.53
N LYS A 54 -5.44 -16.93 -3.27
CA LYS A 54 -6.87 -16.72 -2.94
C LYS A 54 -7.35 -17.54 -1.74
N VAL A 55 -6.79 -18.72 -1.52
CA VAL A 55 -7.14 -19.56 -0.35
C VAL A 55 -6.59 -18.97 0.94
N ILE A 56 -5.38 -18.37 0.90
CA ILE A 56 -4.75 -17.68 2.03
C ILE A 56 -5.57 -16.45 2.47
N GLU A 57 -6.43 -15.90 1.61
CA GLU A 57 -7.37 -14.81 1.96
C GLU A 57 -8.44 -15.21 3.01
N ASN A 58 -8.38 -16.42 3.54
CA ASN A 58 -9.25 -16.93 4.63
C ASN A 58 -10.76 -16.84 4.37
N ARG A 59 -11.20 -17.00 3.12
CA ARG A 59 -12.61 -17.06 2.73
C ARG A 59 -12.95 -18.41 2.15
N PRO A 60 -14.19 -18.92 2.37
CA PRO A 60 -14.66 -20.10 1.66
C PRO A 60 -14.54 -19.89 0.15
N LEU A 61 -13.65 -20.64 -0.49
CA LEU A 61 -13.35 -20.48 -1.91
C LEU A 61 -14.04 -21.53 -2.75
N HIS A 62 -14.92 -21.08 -3.64
CA HIS A 62 -15.46 -21.94 -4.68
C HIS A 62 -14.46 -22.05 -5.83
N ILE A 63 -14.01 -23.26 -6.14
CA ILE A 63 -12.88 -23.47 -7.07
C ILE A 63 -13.16 -22.94 -8.50
N GLU A 64 -14.44 -22.84 -8.90
CA GLU A 64 -14.83 -22.26 -10.18
C GLU A 64 -14.54 -20.75 -10.29
N SER A 65 -14.44 -20.04 -9.17
CA SER A 65 -14.10 -18.62 -9.17
C SER A 65 -12.63 -18.34 -9.49
N VAL A 66 -11.78 -19.36 -9.41
CA VAL A 66 -10.34 -19.28 -9.65
C VAL A 66 -9.90 -19.98 -10.91
N TRP A 67 -10.70 -20.96 -11.38
CA TRP A 67 -10.27 -21.90 -12.39
C TRP A 67 -11.34 -22.19 -13.43
N ASN A 68 -11.12 -21.71 -14.64
CA ASN A 68 -11.98 -21.94 -15.81
C ASN A 68 -11.64 -23.24 -16.57
N GLY A 69 -11.29 -24.32 -15.87
CA GLY A 69 -10.98 -25.61 -16.48
C GLY A 69 -12.19 -26.54 -16.69
N SER A 70 -11.98 -27.70 -17.32
CA SER A 70 -13.02 -28.73 -17.43
C SER A 70 -13.45 -29.22 -16.05
N GLY A 71 -14.73 -29.64 -15.90
CA GLY A 71 -15.26 -30.07 -14.60
C GLY A 71 -14.51 -31.25 -13.97
N SER A 72 -13.89 -32.12 -14.77
CA SER A 72 -13.06 -33.23 -14.26
C SER A 72 -11.72 -32.79 -13.72
N ALA A 73 -11.07 -31.79 -14.32
CA ALA A 73 -9.82 -31.24 -13.81
C ALA A 73 -10.02 -30.53 -12.46
N ARG A 74 -11.06 -29.68 -12.38
CA ARG A 74 -11.44 -28.99 -11.14
C ARG A 74 -11.71 -29.96 -9.99
N SER A 75 -12.50 -31.00 -10.24
CA SER A 75 -12.83 -32.01 -9.24
C SER A 75 -11.60 -32.76 -8.70
N ALA A 76 -10.57 -32.99 -9.53
CA ALA A 76 -9.34 -33.64 -9.11
C ALA A 76 -8.56 -32.77 -8.12
N TRP A 77 -8.38 -31.49 -8.41
CA TRP A 77 -7.66 -30.55 -7.54
C TRP A 77 -8.41 -30.24 -6.25
N GLU A 78 -9.72 -30.01 -6.35
CA GLU A 78 -10.57 -29.82 -5.19
C GLU A 78 -10.52 -31.01 -4.22
N GLY A 79 -10.51 -32.24 -4.78
CA GLY A 79 -10.35 -33.45 -4.00
C GLY A 79 -8.97 -33.56 -3.37
N LEU A 80 -7.90 -33.19 -4.08
CA LEU A 80 -6.52 -33.22 -3.55
C LEU A 80 -6.40 -32.30 -2.33
N PHE A 81 -6.82 -31.05 -2.45
CA PHE A 81 -6.76 -30.10 -1.34
C PHE A 81 -7.67 -30.51 -0.18
N ALA A 82 -8.89 -30.99 -0.45
CA ALA A 82 -9.79 -31.45 0.58
C ALA A 82 -9.26 -32.63 1.44
N HIS A 83 -8.24 -33.34 0.97
CA HIS A 83 -7.60 -34.42 1.70
C HIS A 83 -6.34 -33.98 2.48
N THR A 84 -5.90 -32.73 2.35
CA THR A 84 -4.80 -32.21 3.16
C THR A 84 -5.30 -31.77 4.53
N SER A 85 -4.46 -31.92 5.56
CA SER A 85 -4.88 -31.73 6.95
C SER A 85 -5.37 -30.33 7.30
N GLU A 86 -5.02 -29.32 6.53
CA GLU A 86 -5.33 -27.93 6.80
C GLU A 86 -6.55 -27.42 6.02
N PHE A 87 -7.08 -28.22 5.08
CA PHE A 87 -8.21 -27.82 4.27
C PHE A 87 -9.51 -28.53 4.69
N TYR A 88 -10.56 -27.76 4.81
CA TYR A 88 -11.90 -28.23 5.13
C TYR A 88 -12.85 -27.98 3.95
N VAL A 89 -13.89 -28.81 3.85
CA VAL A 89 -14.95 -28.65 2.88
C VAL A 89 -16.15 -27.97 3.54
N TYR A 90 -16.69 -26.98 2.84
CA TYR A 90 -17.89 -26.25 3.25
C TYR A 90 -18.88 -26.19 2.09
N PHE A 91 -20.17 -26.40 2.39
CA PHE A 91 -21.23 -26.30 1.40
C PHE A 91 -22.06 -25.03 1.62
N SER A 92 -22.13 -24.18 0.59
CA SER A 92 -23.00 -23.00 0.55
C SER A 92 -23.75 -22.99 -0.79
N ASP A 93 -25.08 -22.79 -0.73
CA ASP A 93 -25.97 -22.73 -1.90
C ASP A 93 -25.85 -23.96 -2.83
N GLY A 94 -25.65 -25.14 -2.23
CA GLY A 94 -25.45 -26.39 -2.98
C GLY A 94 -24.10 -26.52 -3.67
N ARG A 95 -23.18 -25.58 -3.47
CA ARG A 95 -21.83 -25.57 -4.04
C ARG A 95 -20.80 -25.88 -2.98
N LYS A 96 -19.75 -26.60 -3.38
CA LYS A 96 -18.64 -26.99 -2.54
C LYS A 96 -17.57 -25.90 -2.54
N HIS A 97 -17.14 -25.51 -1.35
CA HIS A 97 -16.08 -24.54 -1.11
C HIS A 97 -14.95 -25.21 -0.32
N LEU A 98 -13.73 -24.77 -0.51
CA LEU A 98 -12.57 -25.12 0.30
C LEU A 98 -12.30 -23.99 1.28
N VAL A 99 -11.97 -24.35 2.51
CA VAL A 99 -11.58 -23.41 3.58
C VAL A 99 -10.25 -23.87 4.15
N TRP A 100 -9.27 -23.01 4.20
CA TRP A 100 -7.96 -23.29 4.77
C TRP A 100 -7.91 -22.83 6.23
N ILE A 101 -7.66 -23.75 7.17
CA ILE A 101 -7.60 -23.49 8.61
C ILE A 101 -6.35 -24.18 9.18
N PRO A 102 -5.16 -23.59 9.02
CA PRO A 102 -3.89 -24.20 9.46
C PRO A 102 -3.78 -24.32 10.98
N SER A 103 -4.49 -23.49 11.73
CA SER A 103 -4.51 -23.51 13.20
C SER A 103 -5.17 -24.76 13.79
N HIS A 104 -6.01 -25.46 13.03
CA HIS A 104 -6.74 -26.66 13.48
C HIS A 104 -6.63 -27.78 12.46
N PRO A 105 -5.44 -28.38 12.27
CA PRO A 105 -5.26 -29.44 11.28
C PRO A 105 -6.05 -30.69 11.68
N HIS A 106 -6.78 -31.27 10.72
CA HIS A 106 -7.45 -32.56 10.87
C HIS A 106 -6.57 -33.71 10.36
N GLU A 107 -7.03 -34.96 10.50
CA GLU A 107 -6.28 -36.13 10.02
C GLU A 107 -6.05 -36.07 8.50
N ASN A 108 -4.79 -36.13 8.10
CA ASN A 108 -4.39 -36.09 6.70
C ASN A 108 -4.95 -37.29 5.92
N GLY A 109 -5.47 -37.05 4.73
CA GLY A 109 -6.09 -38.08 3.90
C GLY A 109 -7.59 -38.28 4.15
N LYS A 110 -8.22 -37.53 5.07
CA LYS A 110 -9.66 -37.50 5.30
C LYS A 110 -10.26 -36.17 4.87
N ILE A 111 -11.45 -36.23 4.25
CA ILE A 111 -12.24 -35.03 3.98
C ILE A 111 -13.06 -34.68 5.22
N THR A 112 -12.84 -33.50 5.77
CA THR A 112 -13.61 -32.98 6.90
C THR A 112 -14.52 -31.86 6.43
N THR A 113 -15.83 -32.00 6.70
CA THR A 113 -16.84 -31.00 6.30
C THR A 113 -17.21 -30.14 7.50
N LEU A 114 -17.23 -28.82 7.30
CA LEU A 114 -17.64 -27.84 8.32
C LEU A 114 -19.06 -27.35 8.06
N THR A 115 -19.78 -27.08 9.14
CA THR A 115 -21.03 -26.30 9.12
C THR A 115 -20.70 -24.80 9.20
N LYS A 116 -21.65 -23.94 8.81
CA LYS A 116 -21.49 -22.48 8.83
C LYS A 116 -21.13 -21.96 10.22
N ASP A 117 -21.73 -22.54 11.25
CA ASP A 117 -21.48 -22.15 12.65
C ASP A 117 -20.10 -22.58 13.16
N LEU A 118 -19.61 -23.75 12.68
CA LEU A 118 -18.25 -24.21 12.99
C LEU A 118 -17.17 -23.41 12.27
N ILE A 119 -17.42 -22.90 11.07
CA ILE A 119 -16.49 -22.01 10.37
C ILE A 119 -16.27 -20.73 11.17
N SER A 120 -17.34 -20.10 11.66
CA SER A 120 -17.26 -18.89 12.48
C SER A 120 -16.55 -19.11 13.84
N THR A 121 -16.52 -20.36 14.31
CA THR A 121 -15.90 -20.75 15.59
C THR A 121 -14.44 -21.20 15.41
N LEU A 122 -14.12 -21.85 14.29
CA LEU A 122 -12.78 -22.39 13.98
C LEU A 122 -11.88 -21.40 13.23
N ILE A 123 -12.45 -20.46 12.50
CA ILE A 123 -11.77 -19.24 12.10
C ILE A 123 -11.69 -18.37 13.36
N SER A 124 -10.77 -18.79 14.22
CA SER A 124 -10.56 -18.19 15.53
C SER A 124 -10.33 -16.69 15.40
N PRO A 125 -10.77 -15.90 16.39
CA PRO A 125 -10.32 -14.50 16.55
C PRO A 125 -8.80 -14.32 16.49
N ILE A 126 -8.02 -15.37 16.73
CA ILE A 126 -6.56 -15.36 16.62
C ILE A 126 -6.08 -15.27 15.17
N ASP A 127 -6.70 -15.98 14.23
CA ASP A 127 -6.33 -15.86 12.79
C ASP A 127 -6.84 -14.53 12.19
N LEU A 128 -7.93 -13.99 12.71
CA LEU A 128 -8.39 -12.63 12.48
C LEU A 128 -7.48 -11.60 13.17
N CYS A 129 -7.02 -11.86 14.39
CA CYS A 129 -6.07 -10.99 15.11
C CYS A 129 -4.69 -10.91 14.43
N LEU A 130 -4.23 -11.98 13.78
CA LEU A 130 -2.96 -11.95 13.04
C LEU A 130 -3.02 -11.11 11.76
N LYS A 131 -4.22 -10.87 11.22
CA LYS A 131 -4.47 -9.95 10.09
C LYS A 131 -5.03 -8.59 10.53
N GLN A 132 -5.41 -8.42 11.79
CA GLN A 132 -5.95 -7.16 12.27
C GLN A 132 -4.80 -6.17 12.46
N ILE A 133 -4.79 -5.12 11.63
CA ILE A 133 -3.89 -3.99 11.80
C ILE A 133 -4.27 -3.31 13.12
N ASN A 134 -3.27 -3.08 13.97
CA ASN A 134 -3.48 -2.38 15.22
C ASN A 134 -4.05 -0.98 14.97
N TYR A 135 -5.09 -0.62 15.71
CA TYR A 135 -5.84 0.62 15.61
C TYR A 135 -4.95 1.88 15.48
N LYS A 136 -3.89 1.95 16.26
CA LYS A 136 -2.89 3.02 16.25
C LYS A 136 -2.28 3.30 14.85
N TYR A 137 -2.22 2.27 13.99
CA TYR A 137 -1.58 2.38 12.67
C TYR A 137 -2.57 2.56 11.52
N HIS A 138 -3.88 2.53 11.77
CA HIS A 138 -4.90 2.76 10.74
C HIS A 138 -4.68 4.05 9.97
N PRO A 139 -4.39 5.22 10.59
CA PRO A 139 -4.16 6.46 9.87
C PRO A 139 -2.98 6.37 8.88
N TYR A 140 -1.89 5.69 9.25
CA TYR A 140 -0.72 5.51 8.39
C TYR A 140 -1.05 4.65 7.16
N VAL A 141 -1.68 3.51 7.40
CA VAL A 141 -2.04 2.55 6.35
C VAL A 141 -3.05 3.17 5.38
N THR A 142 -4.08 3.82 5.90
CA THR A 142 -5.10 4.50 5.10
C THR A 142 -4.52 5.66 4.29
N ALA A 143 -3.65 6.48 4.91
CA ALA A 143 -2.98 7.58 4.22
C ALA A 143 -2.11 7.08 3.06
N ILE A 144 -1.30 6.04 3.30
CA ILE A 144 -0.42 5.43 2.28
C ILE A 144 -1.25 4.83 1.14
N LYS A 145 -2.31 4.08 1.47
CA LYS A 145 -3.19 3.47 0.47
C LYS A 145 -3.88 4.50 -0.40
N SER A 146 -4.28 5.62 0.19
CA SER A 146 -4.94 6.72 -0.52
C SER A 146 -3.94 7.52 -1.37
N LYS A 147 -2.73 7.72 -0.85
CA LYS A 147 -1.66 8.48 -1.54
C LYS A 147 -0.28 8.01 -1.07
N PRO A 148 0.55 7.41 -1.94
CA PRO A 148 1.83 6.81 -1.54
C PRO A 148 2.95 7.85 -1.33
N PHE A 149 2.60 9.04 -0.86
CA PHE A 149 3.53 10.06 -0.40
C PHE A 149 3.05 10.64 0.94
N LEU A 150 3.80 10.35 2.00
CA LEU A 150 3.47 10.70 3.37
C LEU A 150 4.54 11.62 3.97
N LEU A 151 4.13 12.62 4.74
CA LEU A 151 4.99 13.43 5.59
C LEU A 151 4.71 13.09 7.05
N LEU A 152 5.74 12.69 7.78
CA LEU A 152 5.69 12.46 9.22
C LEU A 152 6.32 13.65 9.93
N ALA A 153 5.48 14.50 10.52
CA ALA A 153 5.88 15.71 11.23
C ALA A 153 5.92 15.47 12.74
N GLY A 154 6.81 16.13 13.45
CA GLY A 154 6.85 16.07 14.92
C GLY A 154 8.21 16.51 15.47
N ILE A 155 8.30 16.61 16.80
CA ILE A 155 9.54 16.94 17.49
C ILE A 155 10.62 15.86 17.25
N SER A 156 11.88 16.24 17.42
CA SER A 156 12.99 15.30 17.26
C SER A 156 12.89 14.14 18.27
N GLY A 157 13.23 12.91 17.85
CA GLY A 157 13.22 11.73 18.72
C GLY A 157 11.90 11.00 18.88
N THR A 158 10.79 11.41 18.22
CA THR A 158 9.48 10.71 18.29
C THR A 158 9.40 9.39 17.51
N GLY A 159 10.48 8.94 16.88
CA GLY A 159 10.52 7.67 16.17
C GLY A 159 9.99 7.73 14.72
N LYS A 160 9.90 8.90 14.10
CA LYS A 160 9.40 9.08 12.72
C LYS A 160 10.06 8.14 11.71
N SER A 161 11.39 8.11 11.64
CA SER A 161 12.13 7.23 10.71
C SER A 161 12.02 5.74 11.11
N ARG A 162 11.88 5.46 12.42
CA ARG A 162 11.66 4.11 12.94
C ARG A 162 10.34 3.53 12.44
N ILE A 163 9.24 4.28 12.54
CA ILE A 163 7.92 3.76 12.13
C ILE A 163 7.88 3.38 10.65
N VAL A 164 8.58 4.12 9.76
CA VAL A 164 8.66 3.77 8.33
C VAL A 164 9.31 2.41 8.13
N ARG A 165 10.40 2.12 8.87
CA ARG A 165 11.07 0.83 8.83
C ARG A 165 10.19 -0.30 9.41
N GLU A 166 9.45 -0.03 10.47
CA GLU A 166 8.54 -1.02 11.06
C GLU A 166 7.33 -1.32 10.16
N LEU A 167 6.80 -0.32 9.43
CA LEU A 167 5.78 -0.55 8.38
C LEU A 167 6.32 -1.44 7.25
N ALA A 168 7.55 -1.19 6.81
CA ALA A 168 8.19 -2.05 5.80
C ALA A 168 8.41 -3.48 6.32
N ARG A 169 8.83 -3.62 7.59
CA ARG A 169 9.01 -4.88 8.29
C ARG A 169 7.72 -5.67 8.41
N ALA A 170 6.61 -5.00 8.70
CA ALA A 170 5.28 -5.61 8.82
C ALA A 170 4.78 -6.25 7.51
N CYS A 171 5.43 -5.96 6.37
CA CYS A 171 5.15 -6.63 5.09
C CYS A 171 5.72 -8.06 5.01
N TRP A 172 6.52 -8.49 5.98
CA TRP A 172 7.18 -9.80 6.02
C TRP A 172 6.58 -10.67 7.13
N ASP A 173 6.70 -11.99 7.00
CA ASP A 173 6.27 -12.92 8.04
C ASP A 173 7.22 -12.85 9.24
N LYS A 174 6.69 -12.94 10.46
CA LYS A 174 7.45 -12.74 11.71
C LYS A 174 8.68 -13.67 11.84
N ASP A 175 8.63 -14.85 11.22
CA ASP A 175 9.72 -15.82 11.25
C ASP A 175 10.69 -15.70 10.06
N SER A 176 10.47 -14.74 9.15
CA SER A 176 11.33 -14.54 7.98
C SER A 176 12.62 -13.80 8.32
N ASP A 177 13.67 -14.04 7.53
CA ASP A 177 14.95 -13.34 7.65
C ASP A 177 14.76 -11.83 7.45
N GLU A 178 13.88 -11.42 6.53
CA GLU A 178 13.57 -10.02 6.24
C GLU A 178 12.87 -9.30 7.40
N PHE A 179 11.96 -10.00 8.11
CA PHE A 179 11.35 -9.45 9.33
C PHE A 179 12.40 -9.21 10.41
N ASN A 180 13.34 -10.12 10.58
CA ASN A 180 14.38 -10.05 11.61
C ASN A 180 15.60 -9.21 11.19
N ALA A 181 15.69 -8.82 9.91
CA ALA A 181 16.77 -7.99 9.41
C ALA A 181 16.78 -6.60 10.07
N GLN A 182 17.96 -6.05 10.33
CA GLN A 182 18.10 -4.67 10.79
C GLN A 182 17.52 -3.68 9.75
N LYS A 183 17.69 -3.98 8.47
CA LYS A 183 17.18 -3.23 7.33
C LYS A 183 16.51 -4.21 6.37
N PRO A 184 15.17 -4.31 6.36
CA PRO A 184 14.45 -5.13 5.37
C PRO A 184 14.75 -4.69 3.94
N ILE A 185 14.72 -5.61 2.97
CA ILE A 185 15.04 -5.32 1.57
C ILE A 185 14.10 -4.27 0.94
N ASN A 186 12.87 -4.19 1.41
CA ASN A 186 11.84 -3.24 0.99
C ASN A 186 11.88 -1.90 1.72
N TYR A 187 12.98 -1.58 2.40
CA TYR A 187 13.19 -0.31 3.11
C TYR A 187 14.50 0.34 2.71
N GLU A 188 14.48 1.62 2.38
CA GLU A 188 15.67 2.46 2.19
C GLU A 188 15.49 3.79 2.91
N MET A 189 16.54 4.28 3.55
CA MET A 189 16.57 5.60 4.16
C MET A 189 17.67 6.44 3.51
N ILE A 190 17.29 7.59 3.01
CA ILE A 190 18.18 8.58 2.43
C ILE A 190 18.11 9.84 3.29
N GLN A 191 19.25 10.21 3.88
CA GLN A 191 19.35 11.44 4.65
C GLN A 191 19.51 12.64 3.71
N VAL A 192 18.59 13.60 3.81
CA VAL A 192 18.65 14.84 3.04
C VAL A 192 19.78 15.73 3.58
N LYS A 193 20.50 16.41 2.70
CA LYS A 193 21.60 17.29 3.06
C LYS A 193 21.25 18.74 2.76
N PRO A 194 21.68 19.72 3.57
CA PRO A 194 21.35 21.14 3.40
C PRO A 194 21.79 21.75 2.06
N ASN A 195 22.76 21.13 1.39
CA ASN A 195 23.32 21.60 0.12
C ASN A 195 22.63 21.06 -1.12
N TRP A 196 21.51 20.34 -0.98
CA TRP A 196 20.78 19.83 -2.13
C TRP A 196 19.97 20.94 -2.82
N HIS A 197 20.18 21.12 -4.10
CA HIS A 197 19.55 22.18 -4.91
C HIS A 197 18.84 21.64 -6.16
N ASP A 198 19.13 20.41 -6.56
CA ASP A 198 18.52 19.73 -7.70
C ASP A 198 18.39 18.22 -7.43
N SER A 199 17.79 17.50 -8.37
CA SER A 199 17.50 16.06 -8.24
C SER A 199 18.69 15.13 -8.48
N SER A 200 19.87 15.67 -8.80
CA SER A 200 21.06 14.86 -9.16
C SER A 200 21.51 13.93 -8.05
N GLU A 201 21.35 14.35 -6.80
CA GLU A 201 21.72 13.53 -5.63
C GLU A 201 20.78 12.32 -5.44
N LEU A 202 19.49 12.47 -5.77
CA LEU A 202 18.49 11.41 -5.62
C LEU A 202 18.36 10.53 -6.87
N ILE A 203 18.20 11.17 -8.02
CA ILE A 203 17.91 10.49 -9.28
C ILE A 203 19.21 10.14 -9.98
N GLY A 204 20.12 11.08 -10.04
CA GLY A 204 21.39 10.96 -10.73
C GLY A 204 21.59 12.01 -11.82
N TYR A 205 22.73 11.94 -12.52
CA TYR A 205 23.13 12.90 -13.54
C TYR A 205 23.99 12.26 -14.62
N ILE A 206 24.08 12.92 -15.77
CA ILE A 206 24.96 12.50 -16.87
C ILE A 206 26.35 13.11 -16.66
N SER A 207 27.35 12.26 -16.39
CA SER A 207 28.78 12.63 -16.35
C SER A 207 29.40 12.48 -17.75
N ARG A 208 30.27 13.44 -18.12
CA ARG A 208 31.05 13.43 -19.36
C ARG A 208 32.56 13.44 -19.14
N ILE A 209 32.99 13.20 -17.90
CA ILE A 209 34.41 13.24 -17.51
C ILE A 209 35.23 12.19 -18.27
N SER A 210 34.65 11.04 -18.59
CA SER A 210 35.30 9.95 -19.34
C SER A 210 35.35 10.19 -20.88
N GLY A 211 34.87 11.34 -21.35
CA GLY A 211 34.77 11.64 -22.81
C GLY A 211 33.51 11.05 -23.47
N GLN A 212 32.81 10.15 -22.83
CA GLN A 212 31.52 9.62 -23.25
C GLN A 212 30.47 9.90 -22.15
N PRO A 213 29.19 10.13 -22.55
CA PRO A 213 28.14 10.34 -21.57
C PRO A 213 27.88 9.04 -20.78
N VAL A 214 27.97 9.11 -19.45
CA VAL A 214 27.65 8.02 -18.51
C VAL A 214 26.69 8.57 -17.48
N PHE A 215 25.56 7.89 -17.28
CA PHE A 215 24.62 8.27 -16.22
C PHE A 215 25.05 7.68 -14.88
N ILE A 216 25.23 8.54 -13.88
CA ILE A 216 25.51 8.15 -12.50
C ILE A 216 24.18 8.11 -11.75
N ALA A 217 23.70 6.91 -11.48
CA ALA A 217 22.41 6.71 -10.82
C ALA A 217 22.48 7.02 -9.32
N GLY A 218 21.53 7.83 -8.84
CA GLY A 218 21.32 8.08 -7.42
C GLY A 218 20.64 6.91 -6.72
N ASP A 219 20.65 6.92 -5.38
CA ASP A 219 20.14 5.80 -4.58
C ASP A 219 18.60 5.68 -4.67
N PHE A 220 17.91 6.79 -4.85
CA PHE A 220 16.46 6.76 -5.11
C PHE A 220 16.12 6.01 -6.40
N LEU A 221 16.82 6.31 -7.50
CA LEU A 221 16.58 5.63 -8.79
C LEU A 221 16.89 4.12 -8.70
N LYS A 222 17.95 3.75 -7.99
CA LYS A 222 18.28 2.33 -7.74
C LYS A 222 17.17 1.63 -6.95
N PHE A 223 16.61 2.31 -5.95
CA PHE A 223 15.51 1.77 -5.13
C PHE A 223 14.19 1.65 -5.89
N ILE A 224 13.89 2.58 -6.81
CA ILE A 224 12.76 2.47 -7.75
C ILE A 224 12.85 1.17 -8.56
N VAL A 225 14.04 0.85 -9.08
CA VAL A 225 14.22 -0.37 -9.89
C VAL A 225 14.05 -1.64 -9.06
N LYS A 226 14.50 -1.66 -7.80
CA LYS A 226 14.21 -2.77 -6.88
C LYS A 226 12.72 -2.96 -6.63
N ALA A 227 11.96 -1.87 -6.50
CA ALA A 227 10.51 -1.95 -6.34
C ALA A 227 9.81 -2.51 -7.60
N TRP A 228 10.34 -2.22 -8.78
CA TRP A 228 9.87 -2.83 -10.04
C TRP A 228 10.13 -4.34 -10.12
N GLU A 229 11.20 -4.84 -9.51
CA GLU A 229 11.52 -6.27 -9.47
C GLU A 229 10.48 -7.07 -8.68
N TYR A 230 9.93 -6.47 -7.60
CA TYR A 230 8.98 -7.14 -6.69
C TYR A 230 7.67 -6.35 -6.56
N PRO A 231 6.83 -6.29 -7.61
CA PRO A 231 5.64 -5.42 -7.65
C PRO A 231 4.56 -5.78 -6.63
N GLU A 232 4.60 -6.99 -6.07
CA GLU A 232 3.64 -7.46 -5.05
C GLU A 232 4.04 -7.06 -3.62
N ILE A 233 5.27 -6.57 -3.41
CA ILE A 233 5.76 -6.17 -2.09
C ILE A 233 5.77 -4.65 -2.01
N PRO A 234 5.17 -4.02 -0.99
CA PRO A 234 5.29 -2.58 -0.76
C PRO A 234 6.73 -2.19 -0.41
N TYR A 235 7.27 -1.19 -1.09
CA TYR A 235 8.62 -0.66 -0.90
C TYR A 235 8.57 0.73 -0.27
N PHE A 236 9.33 0.95 0.79
CA PHE A 236 9.32 2.19 1.57
C PHE A 236 10.63 2.94 1.42
N LEU A 237 10.59 4.10 0.81
CA LEU A 237 11.69 5.07 0.83
C LEU A 237 11.44 6.09 1.91
N CYS A 238 12.36 6.22 2.86
CA CYS A 238 12.36 7.26 3.87
C CYS A 238 13.34 8.37 3.48
N LEU A 239 12.84 9.58 3.25
CA LEU A 239 13.66 10.79 3.13
C LEU A 239 13.76 11.42 4.53
N ASP A 240 14.89 11.19 5.18
CA ASP A 240 15.10 11.65 6.56
C ASP A 240 15.45 13.13 6.59
N GLU A 241 14.79 13.87 7.49
CA GLU A 241 14.89 15.34 7.59
C GLU A 241 14.63 16.05 6.25
N MET A 242 13.51 15.70 5.63
CA MET A 242 13.19 16.08 4.25
C MET A 242 13.25 17.61 4.01
N ASN A 243 12.97 18.42 5.00
CA ASN A 243 12.96 19.89 4.93
C ASN A 243 14.30 20.57 5.30
N LEU A 244 15.40 19.83 5.40
CA LEU A 244 16.76 20.42 5.50
C LEU A 244 17.19 21.16 4.23
N ALA A 245 16.61 20.82 3.09
CA ALA A 245 16.81 21.50 1.81
C ALA A 245 15.44 21.85 1.18
N PRO A 246 15.35 22.80 0.24
CA PRO A 246 14.08 23.13 -0.42
C PRO A 246 13.55 21.95 -1.23
N VAL A 247 12.49 21.31 -0.74
CA VAL A 247 11.92 20.07 -1.30
C VAL A 247 11.47 20.25 -2.74
N GLU A 248 10.90 21.38 -3.08
CA GLU A 248 10.45 21.72 -4.43
C GLU A 248 11.58 21.87 -5.45
N GLN A 249 12.83 21.90 -5.02
CA GLN A 249 14.01 21.95 -5.89
C GLN A 249 14.58 20.54 -6.10
N TYR A 250 15.07 19.90 -5.03
CA TYR A 250 15.73 18.60 -5.17
C TYR A 250 14.78 17.44 -5.47
N PHE A 251 13.48 17.60 -5.20
CA PHE A 251 12.46 16.56 -5.42
C PHE A 251 11.47 16.89 -6.55
N ALA A 252 11.77 17.92 -7.36
CA ALA A 252 10.90 18.47 -8.39
C ALA A 252 10.40 17.43 -9.40
N GLU A 253 11.29 16.56 -9.89
CA GLU A 253 10.97 15.54 -10.89
C GLU A 253 10.00 14.51 -10.32
N TYR A 254 10.22 14.00 -9.09
CA TYR A 254 9.29 13.10 -8.45
C TYR A 254 7.92 13.76 -8.26
N LEU A 255 7.90 14.99 -7.71
CA LEU A 255 6.65 15.73 -7.50
C LEU A 255 5.88 15.95 -8.80
N SER A 256 6.57 16.14 -9.92
CA SER A 256 5.97 16.26 -11.24
C SER A 256 5.40 14.94 -11.74
N VAL A 257 6.18 13.86 -11.63
CA VAL A 257 5.80 12.54 -12.14
C VAL A 257 4.67 11.90 -11.33
N ILE A 258 4.65 12.06 -10.00
CA ILE A 258 3.59 11.49 -9.17
C ILE A 258 2.20 12.08 -9.46
N GLU A 259 2.13 13.28 -10.04
CA GLU A 259 0.87 13.88 -10.52
C GLU A 259 0.30 13.20 -11.76
N THR A 260 1.13 12.51 -12.52
CA THR A 260 0.71 11.82 -13.75
C THR A 260 0.12 10.43 -13.49
N ARG A 261 -0.03 10.06 -12.20
CA ARG A 261 -0.69 8.79 -11.83
C ARG A 261 -2.07 8.69 -12.45
N LYS A 262 -2.32 7.59 -13.12
CA LYS A 262 -3.59 7.28 -13.75
C LYS A 262 -3.78 5.78 -13.91
N LYS A 263 -5.02 5.33 -14.02
CA LYS A 263 -5.32 3.96 -14.43
C LYS A 263 -5.11 3.82 -15.94
N ASN A 264 -4.38 2.79 -16.34
CA ASN A 264 -4.28 2.41 -17.75
C ASN A 264 -5.51 1.58 -18.18
N LYS A 265 -5.56 1.17 -19.44
CA LYS A 265 -6.67 0.35 -19.99
C LYS A 265 -6.82 -1.02 -19.30
N GLU A 266 -5.78 -1.50 -18.64
CA GLU A 266 -5.75 -2.77 -17.91
C GLU A 266 -6.13 -2.59 -16.42
N GLY A 267 -6.47 -1.37 -15.99
CA GLY A 267 -6.80 -1.04 -14.60
C GLY A 267 -5.58 -0.88 -13.68
N LYS A 268 -4.35 -0.99 -14.20
CA LYS A 268 -3.12 -0.76 -13.42
C LYS A 268 -2.83 0.73 -13.28
N ILE A 269 -2.36 1.13 -12.11
CA ILE A 269 -1.91 2.49 -11.88
C ILE A 269 -0.50 2.66 -12.44
N VAL A 270 -0.34 3.64 -13.30
CA VAL A 270 0.93 3.97 -13.97
C VAL A 270 1.24 5.46 -13.83
N THR A 271 2.51 5.82 -13.99
CA THR A 271 2.98 7.21 -14.07
C THR A 271 3.69 7.42 -15.40
N ASP A 272 3.91 8.68 -15.76
CA ASP A 272 4.89 9.00 -16.79
C ASP A 272 6.30 8.59 -16.32
N ALA A 273 7.24 8.48 -17.27
CA ALA A 273 8.60 8.09 -16.96
C ALA A 273 9.35 9.21 -16.21
N LEU A 274 9.98 8.84 -15.08
CA LEU A 274 10.91 9.69 -14.33
C LEU A 274 12.21 9.89 -15.14
N ILE A 275 12.71 8.82 -15.74
CA ILE A 275 13.80 8.86 -16.72
C ILE A 275 13.23 8.43 -18.07
N LYS A 276 13.15 9.39 -18.99
CA LYS A 276 12.65 9.14 -20.35
C LYS A 276 13.70 8.44 -21.20
N PRO A 277 13.28 7.52 -22.08
CA PRO A 277 14.23 6.90 -23.00
C PRO A 277 14.77 7.95 -23.98
N GLU A 278 16.06 7.90 -24.26
CA GLU A 278 16.69 8.66 -25.33
C GLU A 278 17.08 7.70 -26.44
N TYR A 279 16.79 8.08 -27.68
CA TYR A 279 17.04 7.24 -28.85
C TYR A 279 18.07 7.88 -29.78
N LYS A 280 18.87 7.02 -30.44
CA LYS A 280 19.67 7.41 -31.60
C LYS A 280 18.74 7.64 -32.79
N ASN A 281 19.18 8.46 -33.76
CA ASN A 281 18.48 8.61 -35.04
C ASN A 281 18.62 7.37 -35.97
N GLU A 282 18.93 6.21 -35.40
CA GLU A 282 19.12 4.92 -36.06
C GLU A 282 18.02 3.94 -35.62
N ARG A 283 17.68 3.01 -36.55
CA ARG A 283 16.71 1.94 -36.25
C ARG A 283 17.42 0.58 -36.26
N TYR A 284 16.83 -0.39 -35.55
CA TYR A 284 17.26 -1.77 -35.69
C TYR A 284 17.01 -2.25 -37.13
N GLU A 285 17.91 -3.08 -37.67
CA GLU A 285 17.76 -3.64 -39.01
C GLU A 285 16.41 -4.35 -39.16
N ASN A 286 15.69 -4.03 -40.23
CA ASN A 286 14.37 -4.61 -40.53
C ASN A 286 13.22 -4.33 -39.55
N THR A 287 13.37 -3.36 -38.67
CA THR A 287 12.31 -2.96 -37.71
C THR A 287 11.99 -1.46 -37.83
N LYS A 288 10.86 -1.06 -37.24
CA LYS A 288 10.51 0.36 -37.05
C LYS A 288 11.06 0.92 -35.72
N GLU A 289 11.63 0.05 -34.87
CA GLU A 289 12.07 0.40 -33.51
C GLU A 289 13.38 1.20 -33.57
N LEU A 290 13.42 2.32 -32.84
CA LEU A 290 14.61 3.16 -32.71
C LEU A 290 15.60 2.51 -31.74
N LYS A 291 16.90 2.65 -32.05
CA LYS A 291 17.97 2.19 -31.14
C LYS A 291 18.08 3.16 -29.96
N PRO A 292 18.12 2.68 -28.71
CA PRO A 292 18.40 3.53 -27.55
C PRO A 292 19.76 4.22 -27.65
N ALA A 293 19.90 5.40 -27.07
CA ALA A 293 21.20 6.01 -26.84
C ALA A 293 22.07 5.13 -25.95
N GLN A 294 23.38 5.02 -26.25
CA GLN A 294 24.27 4.10 -25.53
C GLN A 294 24.32 4.36 -24.03
N TRP A 295 24.32 5.62 -23.60
CA TRP A 295 24.32 5.96 -22.17
C TRP A 295 23.04 5.48 -21.47
N TYR A 296 21.88 5.55 -22.16
CA TYR A 296 20.61 5.13 -21.60
C TYR A 296 20.49 3.60 -21.52
N GLU A 297 20.93 2.90 -22.55
CA GLU A 297 21.02 1.42 -22.53
C GLU A 297 21.95 0.93 -21.42
N ASN A 298 23.14 1.54 -21.29
CA ASN A 298 24.09 1.23 -20.22
C ASN A 298 23.51 1.51 -18.83
N LEU A 299 22.72 2.58 -18.65
CA LEU A 299 22.03 2.87 -17.41
C LEU A 299 21.07 1.75 -17.05
N VAL A 300 20.19 1.37 -17.99
CA VAL A 300 19.21 0.28 -17.77
C VAL A 300 19.91 -1.01 -17.40
N ASP A 301 20.96 -1.40 -18.14
CA ASP A 301 21.72 -2.61 -17.89
C ASP A 301 22.43 -2.58 -16.53
N THR A 302 22.96 -1.43 -16.12
CA THR A 302 23.61 -1.24 -14.80
C THR A 302 22.59 -1.36 -13.66
N LEU A 303 21.42 -0.77 -13.81
CA LEU A 303 20.37 -0.80 -12.80
C LEU A 303 19.79 -2.21 -12.61
N LEU A 304 19.71 -2.99 -13.67
CA LEU A 304 19.19 -4.35 -13.66
C LEU A 304 20.24 -5.42 -13.33
N ALA A 305 21.54 -5.07 -13.27
CA ALA A 305 22.62 -6.04 -13.04
C ALA A 305 22.55 -6.78 -11.69
N GLY A 306 21.78 -6.26 -10.72
CA GLY A 306 21.57 -6.89 -9.40
C GLY A 306 20.21 -7.57 -9.24
N CYS A 307 19.37 -7.59 -10.27
CA CYS A 307 18.04 -8.16 -10.21
C CYS A 307 18.06 -9.69 -10.45
N SER A 308 17.05 -10.40 -9.95
CA SER A 308 16.90 -11.84 -10.18
C SER A 308 16.54 -12.14 -11.65
N ASP A 309 17.03 -13.26 -12.18
CA ASP A 309 16.95 -13.62 -13.61
C ASP A 309 15.53 -13.75 -14.19
N THR A 310 14.51 -13.92 -13.34
CA THR A 310 13.14 -14.26 -13.79
C THR A 310 12.41 -13.13 -14.52
N ASN A 311 12.71 -11.87 -14.23
CA ASN A 311 11.99 -10.71 -14.77
C ASN A 311 12.87 -9.70 -15.54
N ILE A 312 14.18 -9.89 -15.55
CA ILE A 312 15.15 -8.94 -16.15
C ILE A 312 14.79 -8.57 -17.60
N TRP A 313 14.48 -9.56 -18.44
CA TRP A 313 14.19 -9.32 -19.85
C TRP A 313 12.92 -8.49 -20.07
N ALA A 314 11.89 -8.73 -19.28
CA ALA A 314 10.64 -7.98 -19.37
C ALA A 314 10.86 -6.51 -18.92
N LEU A 315 11.52 -6.32 -17.78
CA LEU A 315 11.84 -5.00 -17.24
C LEU A 315 12.78 -4.23 -18.16
N ARG A 316 13.83 -4.90 -18.70
CA ARG A 316 14.75 -4.28 -19.66
C ARG A 316 14.00 -3.77 -20.89
N LYS A 317 13.14 -4.62 -21.47
CA LYS A 317 12.33 -4.24 -22.63
C LYS A 317 11.42 -3.05 -22.31
N GLN A 318 10.73 -3.09 -21.17
CA GLN A 318 9.86 -2.01 -20.72
C GLN A 318 10.65 -0.70 -20.54
N PHE A 319 11.75 -0.73 -19.79
CA PHE A 319 12.54 0.48 -19.52
C PHE A 319 13.14 1.09 -20.79
N LEU A 320 13.61 0.26 -21.74
CA LEU A 320 14.13 0.75 -23.01
C LEU A 320 13.06 1.36 -23.91
N SER A 321 11.81 0.90 -23.85
CA SER A 321 10.72 1.39 -24.70
C SER A 321 9.90 2.51 -24.05
N GLU A 322 9.62 2.43 -22.75
CA GLU A 322 8.69 3.32 -22.05
C GLU A 322 9.39 4.29 -21.10
N GLY A 323 10.65 4.00 -20.74
CA GLY A 323 11.38 4.72 -19.70
C GLY A 323 11.22 4.10 -18.32
N ILE A 324 11.90 4.67 -17.33
CA ILE A 324 11.83 4.23 -15.93
C ILE A 324 10.80 5.10 -15.22
N SER A 325 9.61 4.54 -14.96
CA SER A 325 8.52 5.19 -14.25
C SER A 325 8.51 4.80 -12.78
N ILE A 326 7.65 5.44 -11.98
CA ILE A 326 7.47 5.12 -10.56
C ILE A 326 6.53 3.91 -10.46
N PRO A 327 6.96 2.80 -9.83
CA PRO A 327 6.11 1.63 -9.66
C PRO A 327 5.01 1.89 -8.62
N GLN A 328 3.88 1.21 -8.77
CA GLN A 328 2.70 1.38 -7.92
C GLN A 328 2.96 1.04 -6.44
N ASN A 329 3.87 0.12 -6.18
CA ASN A 329 4.23 -0.38 -4.86
C ASN A 329 5.30 0.47 -4.14
N LEU A 330 5.77 1.57 -4.73
CA LEU A 330 6.71 2.49 -4.08
C LEU A 330 5.96 3.50 -3.22
N ILE A 331 6.29 3.53 -1.95
CA ILE A 331 5.80 4.45 -0.94
C ILE A 331 6.95 5.36 -0.52
N VAL A 332 6.76 6.67 -0.64
CA VAL A 332 7.74 7.66 -0.20
C VAL A 332 7.26 8.31 1.10
N VAL A 333 8.12 8.34 2.09
CA VAL A 333 7.85 8.96 3.39
C VAL A 333 8.94 9.97 3.71
N GLY A 334 8.56 11.24 3.89
CA GLY A 334 9.46 12.27 4.38
C GLY A 334 9.31 12.45 5.89
N THR A 335 10.40 12.49 6.66
CA THR A 335 10.37 12.90 8.07
C THR A 335 10.68 14.39 8.20
N VAL A 336 10.02 15.04 9.15
CA VAL A 336 10.09 16.49 9.35
C VAL A 336 10.25 16.79 10.85
N ASN A 337 11.29 17.49 11.22
CA ASN A 337 11.47 18.01 12.58
C ASN A 337 10.80 19.39 12.68
N MET A 338 9.84 19.52 13.61
CA MET A 338 9.08 20.75 13.81
C MET A 338 9.75 21.72 14.80
N ASP A 339 10.71 21.24 15.58
CA ASP A 339 11.47 21.97 16.60
C ASP A 339 12.77 22.61 16.05
N GLU A 340 13.07 22.43 14.77
CA GLU A 340 14.25 22.95 14.11
C GLU A 340 13.92 24.05 13.09
N THR A 341 14.84 25.02 12.94
CA THR A 341 14.76 26.06 11.91
C THR A 341 15.12 25.46 10.54
N THR A 342 14.13 25.04 9.79
CA THR A 342 14.25 24.37 8.49
C THR A 342 13.42 25.08 7.44
N PHE A 343 13.45 24.60 6.19
CA PHE A 343 12.62 25.16 5.13
C PHE A 343 11.14 24.80 5.31
N SER A 344 10.24 25.76 5.12
CA SER A 344 8.80 25.50 5.07
C SER A 344 8.42 24.77 3.77
N PHE A 345 7.37 23.97 3.84
CA PHE A 345 6.85 23.28 2.66
C PHE A 345 6.02 24.22 1.78
N SER A 346 6.32 24.23 0.49
CA SER A 346 5.45 24.85 -0.48
C SER A 346 4.12 24.08 -0.62
N ARG A 347 3.06 24.76 -1.05
CA ARG A 347 1.77 24.10 -1.34
C ARG A 347 1.88 23.00 -2.37
N LYS A 348 2.87 23.08 -3.30
CA LYS A 348 3.13 22.06 -4.29
C LYS A 348 3.48 20.72 -3.67
N VAL A 349 4.18 20.72 -2.55
CA VAL A 349 4.52 19.51 -1.78
C VAL A 349 3.30 19.01 -1.00
N LEU A 350 2.66 19.90 -0.21
CA LEU A 350 1.54 19.55 0.66
C LEU A 350 0.32 19.03 -0.11
N ASP A 351 0.09 19.53 -1.33
CA ASP A 351 -0.97 19.03 -2.20
C ASP A 351 -0.77 17.58 -2.64
N ARG A 352 0.49 17.13 -2.68
CA ARG A 352 0.87 15.79 -3.14
C ARG A 352 1.12 14.79 -2.02
N ALA A 353 1.26 15.25 -0.81
CA ALA A 353 1.52 14.40 0.37
C ALA A 353 0.29 14.30 1.29
N MET A 354 0.21 13.24 2.05
CA MET A 354 -0.56 13.16 3.30
C MET A 354 0.35 13.55 4.47
N THR A 355 -0.16 14.23 5.49
CA THR A 355 0.64 14.70 6.61
C THR A 355 0.13 14.11 7.91
N ILE A 356 0.97 13.38 8.65
CA ILE A 356 0.64 12.87 9.98
C ILE A 356 1.57 13.50 11.00
N GLU A 357 1.01 14.05 12.06
CA GLU A 357 1.74 14.59 13.20
C GLU A 357 2.01 13.48 14.23
N MET A 358 3.25 13.40 14.72
CA MET A 358 3.74 12.42 15.67
C MET A 358 4.34 13.12 16.89
N ASN A 359 3.53 13.85 17.65
CA ASN A 359 3.97 14.54 18.86
C ASN A 359 3.62 13.79 20.15
N GLU A 360 2.70 12.84 20.09
CA GLU A 360 2.36 12.00 21.24
C GLU A 360 3.40 10.90 21.42
N VAL A 361 4.05 10.88 22.58
CA VAL A 361 5.08 9.91 22.93
C VAL A 361 4.63 9.12 24.16
N ASP A 362 4.39 7.84 23.98
CA ASP A 362 4.26 6.89 25.09
C ASP A 362 5.66 6.40 25.49
N LEU A 363 6.16 6.88 26.62
CA LEU A 363 7.50 6.54 27.13
C LEU A 363 7.62 5.08 27.60
N TYR A 364 6.51 4.36 27.77
CA TYR A 364 6.51 2.94 28.10
C TYR A 364 6.49 2.04 26.86
N SER A 365 6.11 2.58 25.71
CA SER A 365 6.11 1.85 24.44
C SER A 365 7.51 1.39 24.05
N GLY A 366 7.63 0.17 23.55
CA GLY A 366 8.90 -0.39 23.07
C GLY A 366 9.88 -0.87 24.14
N LEU A 367 9.49 -0.88 25.43
CA LEU A 367 10.31 -1.41 26.51
C LEU A 367 10.24 -2.94 26.64
N THR A 368 9.14 -3.53 26.24
CA THR A 368 8.88 -4.98 26.36
C THR A 368 9.04 -5.73 25.03
N GLU A 369 8.95 -5.03 23.91
CA GLU A 369 8.99 -5.61 22.57
C GLU A 369 9.99 -4.88 21.68
N GLN A 370 10.76 -5.66 20.90
CA GLN A 370 11.79 -5.12 20.00
C GLN A 370 11.19 -4.37 18.81
N HIS A 371 10.03 -4.86 18.29
CA HIS A 371 9.36 -4.36 17.10
C HIS A 371 7.95 -3.87 17.40
N GLU A 372 7.47 -2.94 16.59
CA GLU A 372 6.10 -2.44 16.69
C GLU A 372 5.09 -3.52 16.30
N GLN A 373 4.03 -3.65 17.10
CA GLN A 373 2.95 -4.62 16.85
C GLN A 373 1.91 -4.03 15.88
N ILE A 374 2.28 -3.92 14.60
CA ILE A 374 1.45 -3.30 13.56
C ILE A 374 0.34 -4.24 13.07
N GLY A 375 0.65 -5.52 12.95
CA GLY A 375 -0.10 -6.51 12.20
C GLY A 375 0.58 -6.81 10.86
N LYS A 376 0.09 -7.80 10.12
CA LYS A 376 0.62 -8.15 8.80
C LYS A 376 0.12 -7.16 7.76
N LEU A 377 1.05 -6.53 7.05
CA LEU A 377 0.77 -5.64 5.92
C LEU A 377 1.14 -6.33 4.60
N GLY A 378 0.49 -5.91 3.55
CA GLY A 378 0.76 -6.38 2.19
C GLY A 378 0.26 -5.40 1.14
N LYS A 379 0.16 -5.88 -0.08
CA LYS A 379 -0.32 -5.13 -1.23
C LYS A 379 -1.74 -4.59 -1.00
N GLU A 380 -2.63 -5.41 -0.43
CA GLU A 380 -4.03 -5.06 -0.25
C GLU A 380 -4.23 -3.91 0.75
N GLU A 381 -3.42 -3.86 1.79
CA GLU A 381 -3.49 -2.84 2.83
C GLU A 381 -2.85 -1.52 2.39
N LEU A 382 -1.76 -1.58 1.62
CA LEU A 382 -0.90 -0.41 1.35
C LEU A 382 -0.95 0.11 -0.08
N ILE A 383 -1.28 -0.73 -1.07
CA ILE A 383 -1.28 -0.31 -2.47
C ILE A 383 -2.71 0.00 -2.92
N GLY A 384 -2.99 1.29 -3.10
CA GLY A 384 -4.30 1.74 -3.54
C GLY A 384 -4.61 1.34 -4.99
N THR A 385 -5.86 0.99 -5.24
CA THR A 385 -6.38 0.64 -6.57
C THR A 385 -7.15 1.79 -7.22
N ALA A 386 -7.29 2.91 -6.52
CA ALA A 386 -7.96 4.14 -6.96
C ALA A 386 -6.98 5.31 -6.96
N VAL A 387 -7.18 6.27 -7.87
CA VAL A 387 -6.34 7.49 -8.01
C VAL A 387 -7.17 8.73 -7.82
N GLU A 388 -8.40 8.73 -8.32
CA GLU A 388 -9.31 9.86 -8.29
C GLU A 388 -10.63 9.53 -7.60
N GLY A 389 -11.36 10.55 -7.16
CA GLY A 389 -12.65 10.37 -6.51
C GLY A 389 -13.67 9.61 -7.36
N VAL A 390 -13.60 9.72 -8.68
CA VAL A 390 -14.47 9.00 -9.61
C VAL A 390 -14.27 7.47 -9.52
N ASP A 391 -13.09 7.03 -9.13
CA ASP A 391 -12.77 5.59 -9.01
C ASP A 391 -13.51 4.90 -7.85
N VAL A 392 -14.01 5.67 -6.87
CA VAL A 392 -14.66 5.16 -5.65
C VAL A 392 -16.09 5.67 -5.47
N TYR A 393 -16.50 6.72 -6.19
CA TYR A 393 -17.75 7.44 -5.94
C TYR A 393 -19.00 6.58 -6.18
N GLU A 394 -19.09 5.90 -7.33
CA GLU A 394 -20.31 5.14 -7.68
C GLU A 394 -20.56 3.97 -6.73
N ASP A 395 -19.49 3.28 -6.28
CA ASP A 395 -19.60 2.15 -5.38
C ASP A 395 -19.85 2.57 -3.91
N ASN A 396 -19.58 3.84 -3.54
CA ASN A 396 -19.67 4.36 -2.16
C ASN A 396 -20.41 5.70 -2.12
N LYS A 397 -21.48 5.83 -2.87
CA LYS A 397 -22.15 7.12 -3.12
C LYS A 397 -22.57 7.83 -1.82
N ASP A 398 -23.27 7.13 -0.92
CA ASP A 398 -23.79 7.73 0.31
C ASP A 398 -22.66 8.23 1.24
N VAL A 399 -21.57 7.46 1.34
CA VAL A 399 -20.37 7.83 2.10
C VAL A 399 -19.68 9.04 1.49
N CYS A 400 -19.51 9.02 0.16
CA CYS A 400 -18.90 10.11 -0.58
C CYS A 400 -19.74 11.41 -0.50
N ASP A 401 -21.06 11.32 -0.55
CA ASP A 401 -21.94 12.48 -0.45
C ASP A 401 -21.89 13.12 0.95
N LYS A 402 -21.82 12.32 2.03
CA LYS A 402 -21.56 12.81 3.39
C LYS A 402 -20.21 13.55 3.46
N ALA A 403 -19.16 12.94 2.93
CA ALA A 403 -17.82 13.52 2.91
C ALA A 403 -17.75 14.82 2.10
N LEU A 404 -18.43 14.89 0.95
CA LEU A 404 -18.49 16.07 0.11
C LEU A 404 -19.26 17.21 0.77
N THR A 405 -20.36 16.91 1.46
CA THR A 405 -21.16 17.90 2.21
C THR A 405 -20.31 18.53 3.31
N TYR A 406 -19.62 17.72 4.10
CA TYR A 406 -18.67 18.18 5.11
C TYR A 406 -17.57 19.05 4.51
N LEU A 407 -16.89 18.54 3.48
CA LEU A 407 -15.77 19.22 2.84
C LEU A 407 -16.18 20.56 2.23
N GLN A 408 -17.38 20.65 1.65
CA GLN A 408 -17.91 21.90 1.11
C GLN A 408 -18.16 22.94 2.21
N ALA A 409 -18.68 22.53 3.36
CA ALA A 409 -18.86 23.40 4.52
C ALA A 409 -17.51 23.93 5.03
N VAL A 410 -16.52 23.03 5.23
CA VAL A 410 -15.17 23.40 5.63
C VAL A 410 -14.52 24.34 4.61
N ASN A 411 -14.63 24.03 3.30
CA ASN A 411 -14.07 24.90 2.26
C ASN A 411 -14.72 26.28 2.24
N ASN A 412 -16.02 26.38 2.54
CA ASN A 412 -16.70 27.68 2.64
C ASN A 412 -16.19 28.52 3.83
N ALA A 413 -15.82 27.87 4.95
CA ALA A 413 -15.25 28.51 6.13
C ALA A 413 -13.78 28.94 5.94
N LEU A 414 -13.05 28.34 4.98
CA LEU A 414 -11.67 28.73 4.68
C LEU A 414 -11.62 30.12 4.01
N ASP A 415 -10.61 30.92 4.36
CA ASP A 415 -10.28 32.16 3.66
C ASP A 415 -9.75 31.88 2.25
N THR A 416 -9.86 32.89 1.38
CA THR A 416 -9.45 32.76 -0.04
C THR A 416 -8.05 32.22 -0.23
N SER A 417 -7.11 32.55 0.66
CA SER A 417 -5.73 32.08 0.62
C SER A 417 -5.57 30.60 0.94
N PHE A 418 -6.56 29.97 1.58
CA PHE A 418 -6.51 28.55 2.01
C PHE A 418 -7.51 27.65 1.29
N LYS A 419 -8.32 28.21 0.38
CA LYS A 419 -9.29 27.42 -0.41
C LYS A 419 -8.65 26.20 -1.05
N ILE A 420 -9.43 25.12 -1.10
CA ILE A 420 -9.03 23.85 -1.68
C ILE A 420 -9.67 23.63 -3.05
N ALA A 421 -9.11 22.67 -3.80
CA ALA A 421 -9.55 22.33 -5.14
C ALA A 421 -9.75 20.80 -5.29
N TYR A 422 -10.01 20.36 -6.51
CA TYR A 422 -10.39 18.98 -6.86
C TYR A 422 -9.41 17.90 -6.35
N ARG A 423 -8.11 18.19 -6.28
CA ARG A 423 -7.11 17.24 -5.77
C ARG A 423 -7.38 16.90 -4.31
N THR A 424 -7.56 17.91 -3.46
CA THR A 424 -7.89 17.68 -2.05
C THR A 424 -9.23 16.98 -1.88
N ARG A 425 -10.24 17.29 -2.72
CA ARG A 425 -11.50 16.55 -2.75
C ARG A 425 -11.28 15.06 -3.02
N ASN A 426 -10.48 14.72 -4.04
CA ASN A 426 -10.16 13.33 -4.36
C ASN A 426 -9.45 12.64 -3.19
N ASP A 427 -8.48 13.32 -2.54
CA ASP A 427 -7.79 12.80 -1.36
C ASP A 427 -8.77 12.48 -0.21
N PHE A 428 -9.77 13.35 0.05
CA PHE A 428 -10.81 13.12 1.05
C PHE A 428 -11.64 11.87 0.74
N LEU A 429 -12.15 11.76 -0.49
CA LEU A 429 -12.96 10.61 -0.89
C LEU A 429 -12.18 9.30 -0.78
N LEU A 430 -10.95 9.27 -1.27
CA LEU A 430 -10.09 8.08 -1.19
C LEU A 430 -9.79 7.71 0.26
N TYR A 431 -9.48 8.69 1.12
CA TYR A 431 -9.15 8.45 2.51
C TYR A 431 -10.34 7.90 3.29
N VAL A 432 -11.51 8.49 3.14
CA VAL A 432 -12.74 8.05 3.82
C VAL A 432 -13.11 6.63 3.39
N VAL A 433 -13.14 6.35 2.08
CA VAL A 433 -13.47 5.02 1.57
C VAL A 433 -12.45 3.96 2.00
N ASN A 434 -11.16 4.28 1.97
CA ASN A 434 -10.10 3.37 2.42
C ASN A 434 -10.11 3.14 3.95
N ASN A 435 -10.81 3.98 4.72
CA ASN A 435 -10.97 3.83 6.17
C ASN A 435 -12.11 2.88 6.55
N LEU A 436 -13.11 2.68 5.68
CA LEU A 436 -14.30 1.87 5.98
C LEU A 436 -13.99 0.44 6.48
N PRO A 437 -12.98 -0.27 5.95
CA PRO A 437 -12.61 -1.59 6.47
C PRO A 437 -12.09 -1.59 7.92
N TYR A 438 -11.63 -0.44 8.43
CA TYR A 438 -11.09 -0.29 9.79
C TYR A 438 -12.19 0.10 10.78
N ASN A 439 -13.20 -0.75 10.89
CA ASN A 439 -14.40 -0.56 11.69
C ASN A 439 -14.35 -1.26 13.07
N LYS A 440 -13.16 -1.45 13.64
CA LYS A 440 -12.94 -1.98 14.98
C LYS A 440 -12.25 -0.94 15.85
N ASP A 441 -12.63 -0.90 17.14
CA ASP A 441 -11.90 -0.14 18.15
C ASP A 441 -10.64 -0.89 18.65
N GLU A 442 -9.92 -0.30 19.61
CA GLU A 442 -8.73 -0.91 20.21
C GLU A 442 -9.03 -2.23 20.93
N GLN A 443 -10.26 -2.42 21.39
CA GLN A 443 -10.72 -3.61 22.09
C GLN A 443 -11.31 -4.66 21.13
N GLY A 444 -11.40 -4.34 19.82
CA GLY A 444 -11.96 -5.22 18.79
C GLY A 444 -13.48 -5.15 18.64
N ASN A 445 -14.17 -4.20 19.28
CA ASN A 445 -15.61 -4.00 19.12
C ASN A 445 -15.93 -3.33 17.79
N ASP A 446 -17.11 -3.64 17.23
CA ASP A 446 -17.59 -3.04 16.01
C ASP A 446 -17.93 -1.55 16.19
N LEU A 447 -17.40 -0.72 15.31
CA LEU A 447 -17.72 0.70 15.20
C LEU A 447 -18.79 0.90 14.12
N SER A 448 -19.68 1.87 14.32
CA SER A 448 -20.64 2.24 13.28
C SER A 448 -19.96 2.87 12.07
N GLU A 449 -20.55 2.71 10.90
CA GLU A 449 -20.04 3.33 9.67
C GLU A 449 -19.93 4.86 9.82
N ASP A 450 -20.93 5.50 10.42
CA ASP A 450 -20.94 6.95 10.64
C ASP A 450 -19.80 7.41 11.56
N PHE A 451 -19.46 6.62 12.60
CA PHE A 451 -18.27 6.88 13.42
C PHE A 451 -16.99 6.78 12.60
N VAL A 452 -16.84 5.74 11.77
CA VAL A 452 -15.66 5.56 10.92
C VAL A 452 -15.51 6.72 9.92
N ILE A 453 -16.63 7.16 9.32
CA ILE A 453 -16.64 8.33 8.41
C ILE A 453 -16.22 9.59 9.16
N ALA A 454 -16.81 9.87 10.34
CA ALA A 454 -16.49 11.07 11.13
C ALA A 454 -15.01 11.08 11.56
N ARG A 455 -14.48 9.95 12.05
CA ARG A 455 -13.06 9.79 12.39
C ARG A 455 -12.17 10.05 11.18
N ALA A 456 -12.47 9.44 10.03
CA ALA A 456 -11.68 9.62 8.82
C ALA A 456 -11.68 11.08 8.32
N LEU A 457 -12.82 11.76 8.44
CA LEU A 457 -12.93 13.19 8.08
C LEU A 457 -12.14 14.09 9.02
N ASP A 458 -12.15 13.78 10.31
CA ASP A 458 -11.33 14.48 11.30
C ASP A 458 -9.83 14.33 10.99
N GLU A 459 -9.36 13.10 10.81
CA GLU A 459 -7.98 12.78 10.48
C GLU A 459 -7.51 13.49 9.19
N ILE A 460 -8.27 13.34 8.08
CA ILE A 460 -7.88 13.94 6.80
C ILE A 460 -7.98 15.47 6.81
N THR A 461 -8.85 16.05 7.64
CA THR A 461 -8.92 17.50 7.84
C THR A 461 -7.61 18.01 8.43
N SER A 462 -7.07 17.35 9.45
CA SER A 462 -5.74 17.66 9.97
C SER A 462 -4.67 17.52 8.89
N MET A 463 -4.66 16.38 8.18
CA MET A 463 -3.64 16.06 7.17
C MET A 463 -3.61 17.00 5.98
N LYS A 464 -4.75 17.47 5.49
CA LYS A 464 -4.87 18.17 4.19
C LYS A 464 -5.35 19.60 4.27
N ILE A 465 -6.02 19.98 5.35
CA ILE A 465 -6.53 21.35 5.54
C ILE A 465 -5.62 22.11 6.49
N LEU A 466 -5.46 21.61 7.72
CA LEU A 466 -4.71 22.31 8.76
C LEU A 466 -3.22 22.42 8.41
N SER A 467 -2.64 21.38 7.80
CA SER A 467 -1.24 21.37 7.37
C SER A 467 -0.85 22.50 6.39
N ARG A 468 -1.85 23.20 5.81
CA ARG A 468 -1.66 24.30 4.86
C ARG A 468 -1.87 25.68 5.50
N ILE A 469 -2.32 25.72 6.77
CA ILE A 469 -2.65 26.96 7.45
C ILE A 469 -1.44 27.43 8.21
N GLU A 470 -0.88 28.55 7.75
CA GLU A 470 0.21 29.25 8.39
C GLU A 470 0.15 30.76 8.09
N GLY A 471 0.57 31.57 9.03
CA GLY A 471 0.63 33.02 8.85
C GLY A 471 0.63 33.79 10.16
N ASP A 472 0.82 35.08 10.00
CA ASP A 472 0.67 36.06 11.07
C ASP A 472 -0.80 36.42 11.33
N ASN A 473 -1.04 37.28 12.32
CA ASN A 473 -2.36 37.76 12.71
C ASN A 473 -3.13 38.50 11.61
N THR A 474 -2.48 38.88 10.50
CA THR A 474 -3.15 39.53 9.36
C THR A 474 -3.69 38.49 8.39
N LYS A 475 -3.09 37.34 8.31
CA LYS A 475 -3.44 36.24 7.40
C LYS A 475 -4.27 35.14 8.10
N VAL A 476 -3.94 34.83 9.35
CA VAL A 476 -4.64 33.87 10.19
C VAL A 476 -5.16 34.61 11.42
N THR A 477 -6.47 34.82 11.49
CA THR A 477 -7.11 35.58 12.57
C THR A 477 -7.81 34.65 13.56
N ASP A 478 -7.99 35.11 14.83
CA ASP A 478 -8.79 34.39 15.81
C ASP A 478 -10.20 34.05 15.34
N PRO A 479 -10.98 35.04 14.76
CA PRO A 479 -12.30 34.73 14.22
C PRO A 479 -12.30 33.67 13.11
N PHE A 480 -11.27 33.65 12.26
CA PHE A 480 -11.13 32.63 11.22
C PHE A 480 -10.94 31.24 11.84
N LEU A 481 -10.03 31.08 12.82
CA LEU A 481 -9.79 29.80 13.50
C LEU A 481 -11.03 29.33 14.29
N ASP A 482 -11.75 30.26 14.96
CA ASP A 482 -12.99 29.94 15.68
C ASP A 482 -14.11 29.49 14.73
N ASN A 483 -14.30 30.19 13.61
CA ASN A 483 -15.28 29.79 12.60
C ASN A 483 -14.95 28.44 11.98
N LEU A 484 -13.68 28.21 11.67
CA LEU A 484 -13.23 26.92 11.13
C LEU A 484 -13.45 25.79 12.14
N LYS A 485 -13.09 26.00 13.42
CA LYS A 485 -13.32 25.05 14.50
C LYS A 485 -14.79 24.68 14.62
N THR A 486 -15.68 25.69 14.68
CA THR A 486 -17.12 25.47 14.80
C THR A 486 -17.66 24.68 13.61
N THR A 487 -17.24 25.04 12.39
CA THR A 487 -17.69 24.35 11.17
C THR A 487 -17.24 22.88 11.14
N ILE A 488 -16.01 22.59 11.56
CA ILE A 488 -15.51 21.22 11.65
C ILE A 488 -16.30 20.43 12.70
N GLU A 489 -16.47 20.98 13.90
CA GLU A 489 -17.20 20.33 14.99
C GLU A 489 -18.64 20.01 14.61
N GLU A 490 -19.39 21.00 14.09
CA GLU A 490 -20.77 20.82 13.64
C GLU A 490 -20.86 19.79 12.50
N GLY A 491 -19.91 19.84 11.55
CA GLY A 491 -19.86 18.91 10.43
C GLY A 491 -19.62 17.46 10.87
N LEU A 492 -18.70 17.21 11.80
CA LEU A 492 -18.44 15.88 12.34
C LEU A 492 -19.64 15.35 13.16
N LYS A 493 -20.24 16.20 14.01
CA LYS A 493 -21.44 15.86 14.78
C LYS A 493 -22.68 15.62 13.92
N SER A 494 -22.77 16.25 12.76
CA SER A 494 -23.88 16.01 11.82
C SER A 494 -23.84 14.60 11.20
N ILE A 495 -22.66 14.00 11.15
CA ILE A 495 -22.46 12.63 10.65
C ILE A 495 -22.59 11.61 11.80
N TYR A 496 -21.97 11.91 12.94
CA TYR A 496 -22.02 11.09 14.14
C TYR A 496 -22.27 11.97 15.38
N GLU A 497 -23.50 11.95 15.91
CA GLU A 497 -23.96 12.86 16.97
C GLU A 497 -23.09 12.77 18.25
N ASP A 498 -22.67 11.55 18.61
CA ASP A 498 -21.84 11.28 19.79
C ASP A 498 -20.34 11.49 19.56
N PHE A 499 -19.94 12.21 18.50
CA PHE A 499 -18.53 12.47 18.21
C PHE A 499 -17.87 13.28 19.33
N LYS A 500 -16.81 12.69 19.92
CA LYS A 500 -16.09 13.29 21.04
C LYS A 500 -15.06 14.30 20.55
N THR A 501 -15.29 15.55 20.85
CA THR A 501 -14.43 16.67 20.42
C THR A 501 -13.11 16.73 21.15
N GLU A 502 -13.04 16.16 22.36
CA GLU A 502 -11.81 16.03 23.16
C GLU A 502 -10.79 15.08 22.56
N ASP A 503 -11.23 14.10 21.76
CA ASP A 503 -10.38 13.11 21.09
C ASP A 503 -10.08 13.49 19.62
N SER A 504 -10.62 14.61 19.14
CA SER A 504 -10.48 15.02 17.74
C SER A 504 -9.10 15.57 17.43
N VAL A 505 -8.42 14.94 16.49
CA VAL A 505 -7.07 15.34 16.04
C VAL A 505 -7.07 16.75 15.44
N SER A 506 -8.07 17.07 14.60
CA SER A 506 -8.16 18.39 13.96
C SER A 506 -8.53 19.50 14.93
N LEU A 507 -9.47 19.26 15.86
CA LEU A 507 -9.89 20.28 16.82
C LEU A 507 -8.83 20.55 17.89
N LEU A 508 -8.10 19.52 18.33
CA LEU A 508 -6.96 19.68 19.23
C LEU A 508 -5.84 20.49 18.55
N LYS A 509 -5.54 20.22 17.28
CA LYS A 509 -4.55 20.98 16.51
C LYS A 509 -4.97 22.42 16.31
N LEU A 510 -6.23 22.70 15.98
CA LEU A 510 -6.73 24.09 15.88
C LEU A 510 -6.61 24.85 17.21
N LYS A 511 -6.86 24.18 18.34
CA LYS A 511 -6.69 24.76 19.66
C LYS A 511 -5.22 25.15 19.91
N GLU A 512 -4.28 24.26 19.55
CA GLU A 512 -2.85 24.53 19.62
C GLU A 512 -2.45 25.73 18.75
N MET A 513 -2.87 25.71 17.47
CA MET A 513 -2.61 26.80 16.52
C MET A 513 -3.15 28.14 17.00
N LYS A 514 -4.33 28.16 17.63
CA LYS A 514 -4.90 29.36 18.24
C LYS A 514 -4.06 29.85 19.42
N GLN A 515 -3.56 28.96 20.27
CA GLN A 515 -2.68 29.33 21.37
C GLN A 515 -1.37 29.97 20.85
N LYS A 516 -0.79 29.42 19.78
CA LYS A 516 0.44 29.97 19.16
C LYS A 516 0.21 31.34 18.53
N LEU A 517 -0.98 31.58 17.98
CA LEU A 517 -1.32 32.87 17.36
C LEU A 517 -1.20 34.06 18.32
N VAL A 518 -1.29 33.85 19.65
CA VAL A 518 -1.06 34.88 20.67
C VAL A 518 0.33 35.48 20.57
N SER A 519 1.33 34.70 20.10
CA SER A 519 2.70 35.19 19.84
C SER A 519 2.87 35.97 18.53
N GLY A 520 1.78 36.15 17.76
CA GLY A 520 1.74 36.88 16.50
C GLY A 520 1.87 36.06 15.24
N TYR A 521 2.12 34.75 15.36
CA TYR A 521 2.24 33.83 14.24
C TYR A 521 1.75 32.43 14.62
N THR A 522 1.14 31.74 13.68
CA THR A 522 0.77 30.33 13.85
C THR A 522 1.07 29.53 12.60
N SER A 523 1.42 28.26 12.79
CA SER A 523 1.62 27.29 11.75
C SER A 523 1.25 25.89 12.27
N PHE A 524 0.81 25.02 11.38
CA PHE A 524 0.68 23.59 11.69
C PHE A 524 2.05 22.97 12.05
N TRP A 525 3.12 23.51 11.44
CA TRP A 525 4.48 22.95 11.45
C TRP A 525 5.37 23.49 12.59
N SER A 526 4.88 24.28 13.48
CA SER A 526 5.67 24.91 14.55
C SER A 526 5.20 24.52 15.93
#